data_eb4f6f4e8a4be63e9c48718195ca208a
#
_entry.id   eb4f6f4e8a4be63e9c48718195ca208a
#
_cell.length_a   1.000
_cell.length_b   1.000
_cell.length_c   1.000
_cell.angle_alpha   90.00
_cell.angle_beta   90.00
_cell.angle_gamma   90.00
#
_symmetry.space_group_name_H-M   'P 1'
#
loop_
_entity.id
_entity.type
_entity.pdbx_description
1 polymer ?
#
loop_
_entity_poly.entity_id
_entity_poly.type
_entity_poly.pdbx_seq_one_letter_code
_entity_poly.pdbx_strand_id
1 'polypeptide(L)'
;MDDQSIREIVDEIAPLIVHRAPGKIFQLGSASLAIDFGLREPGYLFLSADPSAPRMHLIRRRVRDLEKQGAPLAQFSLTLRKELADTQLDAIEKDAADRIVRFDFGGRDELGNPQQRVLVAQLTGRSANLLLLDAGSRILQTARKADTEGQRPGDSYRRPEARGESASPQRESELLARIRSPESSSPSQAADAYFTSLLEERAFAARASAARAELRKKVAQQEKLLKQLESDLKSHEEAEQHKHIGDLLLANLTTGRREGKRVELVDYFADDAATIQIDLDDSITFQEEANRRFKLYSRSKRAVAQIKARIATVEDGLRELKSKQASLEQDIDARHLDEKPSARTRADGSKNAAQKIPGTRRYLSSDGFEILVGRTANDNDQLTFKVAKPNDLWLHAADYGGSHVVVRNSTKKPIPHPTLIAAAQLAAYFSQAKKDPKVDVHYTERKFVSKIKGGKPGLVRMQRFKNITVEPKEAGTRN
;
A
#
# COMPACT_ATOMS: atom_id res chain seq x y z
N MET A 1 -12.89 8.72 22.09
CA MET A 1 -13.90 9.71 22.58
C MET A 1 -13.71 9.85 24.08
N ASP A 2 -13.92 11.04 24.61
CA ASP A 2 -13.99 11.33 26.04
C ASP A 2 -15.41 11.14 26.59
N ASP A 3 -15.54 11.16 27.89
CA ASP A 3 -16.80 10.91 28.61
C ASP A 3 -17.90 11.93 28.24
N GLN A 4 -17.55 13.22 28.15
CA GLN A 4 -18.49 14.29 27.85
C GLN A 4 -18.96 14.23 26.40
N SER A 5 -18.06 14.00 25.45
CA SER A 5 -18.44 13.81 24.04
C SER A 5 -19.40 12.63 23.84
N ILE A 6 -19.21 11.54 24.59
CA ILE A 6 -20.13 10.41 24.55
C ILE A 6 -21.49 10.80 25.08
N ARG A 7 -21.57 11.57 26.15
CA ARG A 7 -22.83 12.05 26.73
C ARG A 7 -23.62 12.90 25.75
N GLU A 8 -22.99 13.92 25.14
CA GLU A 8 -23.62 14.79 24.14
C GLU A 8 -24.21 13.99 22.95
N ILE A 9 -23.49 12.93 22.54
CA ILE A 9 -23.95 12.06 21.47
C ILE A 9 -25.07 11.15 21.94
N VAL A 10 -25.03 10.59 23.15
CA VAL A 10 -26.13 9.77 23.69
C VAL A 10 -27.40 10.61 23.83
N ASP A 11 -27.27 11.84 24.32
CA ASP A 11 -28.43 12.77 24.47
C ASP A 11 -29.04 13.12 23.10
N GLU A 12 -28.24 13.20 22.03
CA GLU A 12 -28.73 13.36 20.65
C GLU A 12 -29.44 12.11 20.13
N ILE A 13 -28.85 10.92 20.32
CA ILE A 13 -29.32 9.70 19.64
C ILE A 13 -30.48 9.04 20.38
N ALA A 14 -30.50 9.09 21.72
CA ALA A 14 -31.53 8.40 22.50
C ALA A 14 -32.95 8.71 22.05
N PRO A 15 -33.39 9.98 21.90
CA PRO A 15 -34.75 10.29 21.44
C PRO A 15 -35.03 9.85 20.00
N LEU A 16 -34.02 9.57 19.21
CA LEU A 16 -34.17 9.19 17.81
C LEU A 16 -34.35 7.69 17.62
N ILE A 17 -33.68 6.85 18.44
CA ILE A 17 -33.61 5.39 18.21
C ILE A 17 -34.26 4.56 19.33
N VAL A 18 -34.51 5.11 20.52
CA VAL A 18 -35.26 4.41 21.58
C VAL A 18 -36.67 4.13 21.08
N HIS A 19 -37.19 2.98 21.44
CA HIS A 19 -38.46 2.41 20.97
C HIS A 19 -38.49 2.04 19.48
N ARG A 20 -37.32 1.86 18.86
CA ARG A 20 -37.20 1.35 17.48
C ARG A 20 -36.58 -0.05 17.46
N ALA A 21 -37.04 -0.85 16.49
CA ALA A 21 -36.45 -2.14 16.23
C ALA A 21 -35.11 -1.99 15.41
N PRO A 22 -34.08 -2.73 15.75
CA PRO A 22 -32.86 -2.77 14.94
C PRO A 22 -33.14 -3.54 13.63
N GLY A 23 -32.79 -2.90 12.51
CA GLY A 23 -32.89 -3.49 11.18
C GLY A 23 -31.58 -4.12 10.73
N LYS A 24 -31.14 -3.77 9.51
CA LYS A 24 -29.93 -4.33 8.92
C LYS A 24 -28.66 -3.88 9.68
N ILE A 25 -27.80 -4.84 10.01
CA ILE A 25 -26.51 -4.60 10.64
C ILE A 25 -25.40 -4.80 9.59
N PHE A 26 -24.57 -3.76 9.37
CA PHE A 26 -23.46 -3.77 8.44
C PHE A 26 -22.14 -3.94 9.20
N GLN A 27 -21.32 -4.89 8.80
CA GLN A 27 -19.95 -5.05 9.32
C GLN A 27 -19.03 -4.11 8.53
N LEU A 28 -18.43 -3.11 9.15
CA LEU A 28 -17.55 -2.12 8.49
C LEU A 28 -16.06 -2.32 8.81
N GLY A 29 -15.76 -3.16 9.77
CA GLY A 29 -14.40 -3.53 10.19
C GLY A 29 -14.44 -4.68 11.16
N SER A 30 -13.28 -5.16 11.63
CA SER A 30 -13.21 -6.30 12.57
C SER A 30 -14.00 -6.09 13.86
N ALA A 31 -14.05 -4.86 14.35
CA ALA A 31 -14.78 -4.45 15.56
C ALA A 31 -15.60 -3.18 15.32
N SER A 32 -16.09 -2.97 14.10
CA SER A 32 -16.87 -1.78 13.73
C SER A 32 -18.11 -2.22 12.96
N LEU A 33 -19.26 -1.70 13.35
CA LEU A 33 -20.55 -2.00 12.74
C LEU A 33 -21.45 -0.78 12.65
N ALA A 34 -22.41 -0.81 11.74
CA ALA A 34 -23.47 0.17 11.62
C ALA A 34 -24.83 -0.54 11.70
N ILE A 35 -25.72 -0.03 12.56
CA ILE A 35 -27.06 -0.57 12.81
C ILE A 35 -28.08 0.38 12.23
N ASP A 36 -29.00 -0.15 11.45
CA ASP A 36 -30.16 0.58 10.94
C ASP A 36 -31.28 0.59 11.97
N PHE A 37 -31.81 1.74 12.31
CA PHE A 37 -32.99 1.89 13.15
C PHE A 37 -34.18 2.51 12.39
N GLY A 38 -34.15 2.47 11.06
CA GLY A 38 -35.24 2.98 10.22
C GLY A 38 -35.50 4.47 10.39
N LEU A 39 -34.45 5.27 10.54
CA LEU A 39 -34.55 6.72 10.64
C LEU A 39 -35.08 7.33 9.32
N ARG A 40 -35.93 8.37 9.38
CA ARG A 40 -36.46 9.02 8.18
C ARG A 40 -35.39 9.58 7.25
N GLU A 41 -34.33 10.16 7.83
CA GLU A 41 -33.12 10.47 7.09
C GLU A 41 -32.16 9.26 7.17
N PRO A 42 -31.43 8.90 6.11
CA PRO A 42 -30.56 7.71 6.10
C PRO A 42 -29.41 7.89 7.10
N GLY A 43 -29.71 7.53 8.36
CA GLY A 43 -28.78 7.55 9.49
C GLY A 43 -28.63 6.16 10.09
N TYR A 44 -27.40 5.76 10.39
CA TYR A 44 -27.06 4.48 11.00
C TYR A 44 -26.31 4.71 12.29
N LEU A 45 -26.66 3.99 13.36
CA LEU A 45 -25.82 3.98 14.56
C LEU A 45 -24.50 3.27 14.26
N PHE A 46 -23.42 4.04 14.23
CA PHE A 46 -22.08 3.52 14.06
C PHE A 46 -21.43 3.27 15.42
N LEU A 47 -20.93 2.05 15.62
CA LEU A 47 -20.19 1.62 16.79
C LEU A 47 -18.83 1.07 16.36
N SER A 48 -17.76 1.56 16.95
CA SER A 48 -16.39 1.05 16.70
C SER A 48 -15.64 0.86 18.00
N ALA A 49 -15.20 -0.37 18.23
CA ALA A 49 -14.29 -0.74 19.30
C ALA A 49 -12.83 -0.87 18.80
N ASP A 50 -12.47 -0.18 17.72
CA ASP A 50 -11.09 -0.08 17.29
C ASP A 50 -10.28 0.65 18.39
N PRO A 51 -9.24 0.02 18.98
CA PRO A 51 -8.46 0.64 20.06
C PRO A 51 -7.81 1.96 19.71
N SER A 52 -7.53 2.18 18.42
CA SER A 52 -6.91 3.41 17.94
C SER A 52 -7.89 4.58 17.89
N ALA A 53 -9.19 4.29 17.73
CA ALA A 53 -10.25 5.31 17.60
C ALA A 53 -11.62 4.75 18.01
N PRO A 54 -11.81 4.33 19.31
CA PRO A 54 -13.09 3.85 19.76
C PRO A 54 -14.11 4.97 19.76
N ARG A 55 -15.29 4.72 19.16
CA ARG A 55 -16.30 5.77 18.96
C ARG A 55 -17.70 5.24 18.70
N MET A 56 -18.67 6.09 18.96
CA MET A 56 -20.05 5.89 18.57
C MET A 56 -20.67 7.22 18.11
N HIS A 57 -21.48 7.20 17.09
CA HIS A 57 -22.24 8.34 16.58
C HIS A 57 -23.17 7.90 15.44
N LEU A 58 -24.09 8.75 15.02
CA LEU A 58 -24.83 8.51 13.79
C LEU A 58 -23.95 8.84 12.57
N ILE A 59 -23.97 7.98 11.58
CA ILE A 59 -23.36 8.22 10.28
C ILE A 59 -24.42 8.34 9.19
N ARG A 60 -24.24 9.29 8.26
CA ARG A 60 -25.09 9.45 7.08
C ARG A 60 -24.36 8.88 5.87
N ARG A 61 -24.74 7.69 5.46
CA ARG A 61 -24.13 6.97 4.31
C ARG A 61 -25.24 6.33 3.47
N ARG A 62 -24.99 6.16 2.17
CA ARG A 62 -25.91 5.38 1.31
C ARG A 62 -25.70 3.90 1.57
N VAL A 63 -26.75 3.09 1.52
CA VAL A 63 -26.68 1.63 1.67
C VAL A 63 -25.59 1.01 0.78
N ARG A 64 -25.52 1.44 -0.49
CA ARG A 64 -24.49 0.98 -1.43
C ARG A 64 -23.05 1.25 -0.98
N ASP A 65 -22.82 2.33 -0.25
CA ASP A 65 -21.49 2.69 0.23
C ASP A 65 -21.13 1.86 1.46
N LEU A 66 -22.09 1.58 2.34
CA LEU A 66 -21.94 0.64 3.46
C LEU A 66 -21.70 -0.79 2.97
N GLU A 67 -22.42 -1.24 1.95
CA GLU A 67 -22.22 -2.57 1.34
C GLU A 67 -20.85 -2.71 0.65
N LYS A 68 -20.34 -1.65 0.01
CA LYS A 68 -19.01 -1.66 -0.60
C LYS A 68 -17.87 -1.65 0.42
N GLN A 69 -18.08 -0.99 1.55
CA GLN A 69 -17.13 -0.95 2.66
C GLN A 69 -17.25 -2.19 3.55
N GLY A 70 -18.31 -2.99 3.36
CA GLY A 70 -18.63 -4.16 4.17
C GLY A 70 -17.47 -5.15 4.22
N ALA A 71 -17.02 -5.47 5.44
CA ALA A 71 -16.12 -6.57 5.72
C ALA A 71 -16.92 -7.89 5.77
N PRO A 72 -16.28 -9.05 5.59
CA PRO A 72 -16.90 -10.34 5.85
C PRO A 72 -17.51 -10.36 7.24
N LEU A 73 -18.73 -10.93 7.36
CA LEU A 73 -19.45 -10.99 8.64
C LEU A 73 -18.64 -11.78 9.68
N ALA A 74 -18.29 -11.11 10.76
CA ALA A 74 -17.69 -11.74 11.91
C ALA A 74 -18.75 -12.50 12.73
N GLN A 75 -18.34 -13.48 13.51
CA GLN A 75 -19.24 -14.26 14.39
C GLN A 75 -20.06 -13.35 15.31
N PHE A 76 -19.48 -12.27 15.81
CA PHE A 76 -20.20 -11.27 16.62
C PHE A 76 -21.40 -10.67 15.90
N SER A 77 -21.23 -10.25 14.66
CA SER A 77 -22.33 -9.65 13.88
C SER A 77 -23.41 -10.66 13.51
N LEU A 78 -23.04 -11.92 13.30
CA LEU A 78 -24.01 -13.00 13.08
C LEU A 78 -24.83 -13.26 14.33
N THR A 79 -24.18 -13.37 15.49
CA THR A 79 -24.84 -13.52 16.79
C THR A 79 -25.73 -12.31 17.09
N LEU A 80 -25.22 -11.08 16.85
CA LEU A 80 -25.98 -9.86 17.09
C LEU A 80 -27.26 -9.81 16.22
N ARG A 81 -27.18 -10.18 14.94
CA ARG A 81 -28.35 -10.28 14.05
C ARG A 81 -29.39 -11.26 14.52
N LYS A 82 -28.94 -12.42 15.03
CA LYS A 82 -29.82 -13.47 15.56
C LYS A 82 -30.49 -13.02 16.84
N GLU A 83 -29.71 -12.54 17.79
CA GLU A 83 -30.18 -12.25 19.16
C GLU A 83 -30.99 -10.95 19.26
N LEU A 84 -30.81 -10.01 18.32
CA LEU A 84 -31.59 -8.78 18.24
C LEU A 84 -32.72 -8.85 17.22
N ALA A 85 -32.94 -9.97 16.55
CA ALA A 85 -34.12 -10.17 15.73
C ALA A 85 -35.39 -10.04 16.61
N ASP A 86 -36.39 -9.36 16.09
CA ASP A 86 -37.67 -9.19 16.78
C ASP A 86 -37.59 -8.50 18.16
N THR A 87 -36.53 -7.74 18.41
CA THR A 87 -36.37 -6.91 19.61
C THR A 87 -36.58 -5.45 19.31
N GLN A 88 -36.80 -4.66 20.35
CA GLN A 88 -36.89 -3.22 20.34
C GLN A 88 -35.87 -2.64 21.30
N LEU A 89 -35.30 -1.48 20.97
CA LEU A 89 -34.41 -0.76 21.88
C LEU A 89 -35.22 -0.04 22.94
N ASP A 90 -35.14 -0.49 24.18
CA ASP A 90 -35.94 0.07 25.29
C ASP A 90 -35.25 1.27 25.94
N ALA A 91 -33.92 1.22 26.10
CA ALA A 91 -33.15 2.27 26.74
C ALA A 91 -31.69 2.35 26.19
N ILE A 92 -31.12 3.53 26.37
CA ILE A 92 -29.68 3.75 26.20
C ILE A 92 -29.16 4.34 27.51
N GLU A 93 -28.24 3.66 28.15
CA GLU A 93 -27.66 4.10 29.41
C GLU A 93 -26.14 4.30 29.23
N LYS A 94 -25.66 5.43 29.69
CA LYS A 94 -24.22 5.71 29.79
C LYS A 94 -23.77 5.59 31.23
N ASP A 95 -22.77 4.75 31.50
CA ASP A 95 -22.20 4.61 32.85
C ASP A 95 -21.61 5.97 33.30
N ALA A 96 -21.87 6.34 34.57
CA ALA A 96 -21.37 7.60 35.11
C ALA A 96 -19.83 7.60 35.16
N ALA A 97 -19.23 8.69 34.70
CA ALA A 97 -17.79 8.91 34.67
C ALA A 97 -16.98 7.81 33.95
N ASP A 98 -17.60 7.05 33.05
CA ASP A 98 -16.93 6.01 32.26
C ASP A 98 -17.36 6.09 30.79
N ARG A 99 -16.55 5.54 29.89
CA ARG A 99 -16.77 5.50 28.44
C ARG A 99 -17.46 4.21 28.02
N ILE A 100 -18.47 3.81 28.79
CA ILE A 100 -19.29 2.63 28.55
C ILE A 100 -20.73 3.06 28.30
N VAL A 101 -21.31 2.57 27.21
CA VAL A 101 -22.70 2.81 26.85
C VAL A 101 -23.41 1.47 26.68
N ARG A 102 -24.57 1.33 27.28
CA ARG A 102 -25.44 0.15 27.21
C ARG A 102 -26.65 0.45 26.37
N PHE A 103 -27.00 -0.45 25.52
CA PHE A 103 -28.19 -0.44 24.71
C PHE A 103 -29.03 -1.64 25.15
N ASP A 104 -30.17 -1.37 25.81
CA ASP A 104 -31.04 -2.39 26.35
C ASP A 104 -32.14 -2.70 25.34
N PHE A 105 -32.21 -3.98 24.94
CA PHE A 105 -33.20 -4.46 23.98
C PHE A 105 -34.16 -5.42 24.66
N GLY A 106 -35.44 -5.16 24.49
CA GLY A 106 -36.53 -6.03 24.92
C GLY A 106 -37.23 -6.67 23.72
N GLY A 107 -37.71 -7.88 23.92
CA GLY A 107 -38.45 -8.62 22.89
C GLY A 107 -39.04 -9.91 23.44
N ARG A 108 -39.40 -10.80 22.52
CA ARG A 108 -39.87 -12.13 22.86
C ARG A 108 -39.05 -13.16 22.06
N ASP A 109 -38.78 -14.30 22.70
CA ASP A 109 -38.13 -15.42 22.01
C ASP A 109 -39.13 -16.14 21.08
N GLU A 110 -38.64 -17.16 20.34
CA GLU A 110 -39.47 -17.97 19.43
C GLU A 110 -40.63 -18.70 20.14
N LEU A 111 -40.56 -18.85 21.46
CA LEU A 111 -41.58 -19.47 22.32
C LEU A 111 -42.54 -18.45 22.96
N GLY A 112 -42.31 -17.14 22.69
CA GLY A 112 -43.10 -16.04 23.24
C GLY A 112 -42.68 -15.58 24.64
N ASN A 113 -41.61 -16.12 25.24
CA ASN A 113 -41.12 -15.68 26.55
C ASN A 113 -40.41 -14.31 26.44
N PRO A 114 -40.47 -13.47 27.49
CA PRO A 114 -39.74 -12.22 27.51
C PRO A 114 -38.22 -12.46 27.34
N GLN A 115 -37.64 -11.75 26.41
CA GLN A 115 -36.20 -11.83 26.14
C GLN A 115 -35.58 -10.44 26.32
N GLN A 116 -34.51 -10.36 27.08
CA GLN A 116 -33.70 -9.15 27.21
C GLN A 116 -32.28 -9.40 26.69
N ARG A 117 -31.74 -8.42 25.97
CA ARG A 117 -30.37 -8.39 25.50
C ARG A 117 -29.77 -7.01 25.74
N VAL A 118 -28.50 -6.99 26.12
CA VAL A 118 -27.78 -5.73 26.34
C VAL A 118 -26.55 -5.71 25.42
N LEU A 119 -26.51 -4.74 24.53
CA LEU A 119 -25.33 -4.45 23.74
C LEU A 119 -24.48 -3.40 24.48
N VAL A 120 -23.30 -3.78 24.94
CA VAL A 120 -22.36 -2.90 25.63
C VAL A 120 -21.34 -2.39 24.65
N ALA A 121 -21.28 -1.08 24.47
CA ALA A 121 -20.20 -0.38 23.75
C ALA A 121 -19.18 0.15 24.75
N GLN A 122 -18.11 -0.60 24.96
CA GLN A 122 -17.00 -0.25 25.83
C GLN A 122 -15.96 0.53 25.03
N LEU A 123 -15.92 1.86 25.18
CA LEU A 123 -15.06 2.77 24.39
C LEU A 123 -13.80 3.19 25.16
N THR A 124 -13.22 2.29 25.92
CA THR A 124 -12.18 2.50 26.93
C THR A 124 -10.74 2.36 26.36
N GLY A 125 -10.50 2.82 25.15
CA GLY A 125 -9.16 2.80 24.52
C GLY A 125 -8.67 1.37 24.20
N ARG A 126 -7.58 0.94 24.82
CA ARG A 126 -6.99 -0.39 24.53
C ARG A 126 -7.92 -1.56 24.86
N SER A 127 -8.74 -1.42 25.90
CA SER A 127 -9.75 -2.39 26.30
C SER A 127 -11.11 -2.19 25.59
N ALA A 128 -11.18 -1.30 24.60
CA ALA A 128 -12.40 -1.09 23.83
C ALA A 128 -12.92 -2.39 23.23
N ASN A 129 -14.22 -2.66 23.41
CA ASN A 129 -14.90 -3.84 22.88
C ASN A 129 -16.40 -3.57 22.69
N LEU A 130 -17.06 -4.40 21.89
CA LEU A 130 -18.51 -4.51 21.84
C LEU A 130 -18.87 -5.89 22.39
N LEU A 131 -19.78 -5.92 23.36
CA LEU A 131 -20.19 -7.15 24.01
C LEU A 131 -21.71 -7.28 23.95
N LEU A 132 -22.18 -8.47 23.67
CA LEU A 132 -23.60 -8.80 23.76
C LEU A 132 -23.83 -9.63 25.01
N LEU A 133 -24.75 -9.19 25.86
CA LEU A 133 -25.10 -9.85 27.12
C LEU A 133 -26.54 -10.37 27.08
N ASP A 134 -26.81 -11.38 27.90
CA ASP A 134 -28.16 -11.81 28.25
C ASP A 134 -28.75 -11.02 29.45
N ALA A 135 -29.97 -11.33 29.84
CA ALA A 135 -30.65 -10.71 30.98
C ALA A 135 -29.89 -10.90 32.32
N GLY A 136 -29.08 -11.95 32.45
CA GLY A 136 -28.26 -12.23 33.64
C GLY A 136 -26.88 -11.58 33.59
N SER A 137 -26.63 -10.66 32.66
CA SER A 137 -25.33 -10.01 32.44
C SER A 137 -24.24 -11.00 32.02
N ARG A 138 -24.59 -12.16 31.48
CA ARG A 138 -23.65 -13.11 30.93
C ARG A 138 -23.27 -12.73 29.50
N ILE A 139 -21.99 -12.75 29.19
CA ILE A 139 -21.48 -12.40 27.85
C ILE A 139 -21.80 -13.54 26.87
N LEU A 140 -22.65 -13.27 25.90
CA LEU A 140 -23.00 -14.19 24.81
C LEU A 140 -21.90 -14.19 23.74
N GLN A 141 -21.40 -13.01 23.37
CA GLN A 141 -20.37 -12.85 22.34
C GLN A 141 -19.66 -11.49 22.46
N THR A 142 -18.44 -11.40 21.91
CA THR A 142 -17.61 -10.20 21.89
C THR A 142 -17.10 -9.90 20.49
N ALA A 143 -16.97 -8.63 20.14
CA ALA A 143 -16.44 -8.21 18.83
C ALA A 143 -14.91 -8.42 18.73
N ARG A 144 -14.22 -8.28 19.85
CA ARG A 144 -12.78 -8.50 19.96
C ARG A 144 -12.49 -9.55 21.03
N LYS A 145 -11.53 -10.42 20.74
CA LYS A 145 -11.08 -11.38 21.75
C LYS A 145 -10.54 -10.65 22.99
N ALA A 146 -11.00 -11.03 24.14
CA ALA A 146 -10.51 -10.54 25.42
C ALA A 146 -10.00 -11.73 26.27
N ASP A 147 -8.86 -11.53 26.91
CA ASP A 147 -8.24 -12.58 27.73
C ASP A 147 -8.46 -12.34 29.24
N THR A 148 -9.07 -11.20 29.61
CA THR A 148 -9.37 -10.83 30.98
C THR A 148 -10.65 -11.51 31.46
N GLU A 149 -10.66 -11.98 32.72
CA GLU A 149 -11.84 -12.53 33.38
C GLU A 149 -12.96 -11.47 33.44
N GLY A 150 -14.20 -11.89 33.24
CA GLY A 150 -15.34 -10.98 33.15
C GLY A 150 -15.48 -10.24 31.81
N GLN A 151 -14.68 -10.60 30.81
CA GLN A 151 -14.71 -10.03 29.45
C GLN A 151 -14.80 -11.11 28.35
N ARG A 152 -14.86 -12.39 28.72
CA ARG A 152 -14.90 -13.53 27.77
C ARG A 152 -16.32 -14.01 27.54
N PRO A 153 -16.65 -14.55 26.36
CA PRO A 153 -17.91 -15.25 26.18
C PRO A 153 -18.12 -16.33 27.26
N GLY A 154 -19.29 -16.32 27.87
CA GLY A 154 -19.64 -17.20 28.96
C GLY A 154 -19.42 -16.64 30.37
N ASP A 155 -18.58 -15.63 30.54
CA ASP A 155 -18.36 -14.95 31.83
C ASP A 155 -19.56 -14.05 32.19
N SER A 156 -19.75 -13.75 33.50
CA SER A 156 -20.54 -12.62 33.93
C SER A 156 -19.76 -11.34 33.67
N TYR A 157 -20.40 -10.39 32.99
CA TYR A 157 -19.75 -9.13 32.58
C TYR A 157 -19.24 -8.35 33.81
N ARG A 158 -17.97 -8.02 33.77
CA ARG A 158 -17.34 -7.08 34.71
C ARG A 158 -16.73 -5.95 33.92
N ARG A 159 -17.06 -4.71 34.28
CA ARG A 159 -16.41 -3.55 33.66
C ARG A 159 -14.90 -3.60 33.92
N PRO A 160 -14.06 -3.17 32.96
CA PRO A 160 -12.63 -3.06 33.21
C PRO A 160 -12.37 -2.11 34.37
N GLU A 161 -11.39 -2.43 35.22
CA GLU A 161 -10.93 -1.52 36.26
C GLU A 161 -10.46 -0.22 35.60
N ALA A 162 -10.97 0.92 36.05
CA ALA A 162 -10.49 2.20 35.67
C ALA A 162 -9.02 2.30 36.12
N ARG A 163 -8.07 2.15 35.22
CA ARG A 163 -6.69 2.55 35.50
C ARG A 163 -6.74 4.05 35.76
N GLY A 164 -6.45 4.41 37.02
CA GLY A 164 -6.56 5.77 37.53
C GLY A 164 -6.10 6.78 36.48
N GLU A 165 -7.04 7.51 35.92
CA GLU A 165 -6.71 8.70 35.17
C GLU A 165 -6.11 9.63 36.19
N SER A 166 -4.80 9.94 36.05
CA SER A 166 -4.17 11.06 36.71
C SER A 166 -5.11 12.25 36.49
N ALA A 167 -5.55 12.85 37.59
CA ALA A 167 -6.38 14.04 37.60
C ALA A 167 -5.60 15.23 37.00
N SER A 168 -5.29 15.17 35.75
CA SER A 168 -4.89 16.32 34.95
C SER A 168 -6.14 17.17 34.77
N PRO A 169 -6.08 18.50 34.95
CA PRO A 169 -7.20 19.39 34.72
C PRO A 169 -7.70 19.09 33.31
N GLN A 170 -8.99 18.70 33.23
CA GLN A 170 -9.64 18.28 31.99
C GLN A 170 -9.61 19.45 31.01
N ARG A 171 -8.59 19.49 30.14
CA ARG A 171 -8.66 20.30 28.93
C ARG A 171 -9.82 19.74 28.11
N GLU A 172 -10.74 20.61 27.72
CA GLU A 172 -11.83 20.27 26.81
C GLU A 172 -11.20 19.56 25.59
N SER A 173 -11.69 18.36 25.27
CA SER A 173 -11.14 17.62 24.15
C SER A 173 -11.45 18.36 22.86
N GLU A 174 -10.60 18.26 21.86
CA GLU A 174 -10.83 18.85 20.53
C GLU A 174 -12.18 18.40 19.94
N LEU A 175 -12.58 17.14 20.17
CA LEU A 175 -13.86 16.63 19.75
C LEU A 175 -15.02 17.34 20.45
N LEU A 176 -14.94 17.51 21.77
CA LEU A 176 -15.98 18.19 22.54
C LEU A 176 -16.14 19.64 22.12
N ALA A 177 -15.02 20.34 21.90
CA ALA A 177 -15.03 21.70 21.39
C ALA A 177 -15.71 21.79 20.01
N ARG A 178 -15.46 20.83 19.13
CA ARG A 178 -16.14 20.74 17.81
C ARG A 178 -17.64 20.43 17.94
N ILE A 179 -18.03 19.55 18.87
CA ILE A 179 -19.43 19.21 19.13
C ILE A 179 -20.19 20.45 19.60
N ARG A 180 -19.61 21.26 20.47
CA ARG A 180 -20.21 22.47 21.05
C ARG A 180 -20.07 23.71 20.17
N SER A 181 -19.36 23.60 19.05
CA SER A 181 -19.21 24.72 18.11
C SER A 181 -20.57 25.14 17.52
N PRO A 182 -20.86 26.44 17.42
CA PRO A 182 -22.07 26.96 16.77
C PRO A 182 -22.20 26.55 15.29
N GLU A 183 -21.07 26.19 14.65
CA GLU A 183 -21.03 25.72 13.25
C GLU A 183 -21.44 24.25 13.10
N SER A 184 -21.52 23.52 14.20
CA SER A 184 -21.89 22.10 14.20
C SER A 184 -23.41 21.95 14.11
N SER A 185 -23.90 21.24 13.11
CA SER A 185 -25.34 20.97 12.95
C SER A 185 -25.83 19.87 13.89
N SER A 186 -24.95 18.97 14.37
CA SER A 186 -25.25 17.97 15.40
C SER A 186 -23.98 17.34 15.97
N PRO A 187 -24.02 16.83 17.22
CA PRO A 187 -22.92 16.10 17.86
C PRO A 187 -22.38 14.93 17.02
N SER A 188 -23.27 14.12 16.46
CA SER A 188 -22.89 13.00 15.60
C SER A 188 -22.21 13.45 14.31
N GLN A 189 -22.66 14.54 13.70
CA GLN A 189 -22.04 15.06 12.47
C GLN A 189 -20.64 15.62 12.75
N ALA A 190 -20.47 16.34 13.86
CA ALA A 190 -19.16 16.81 14.31
C ALA A 190 -18.20 15.64 14.56
N ALA A 191 -18.70 14.58 15.21
CA ALA A 191 -17.91 13.37 15.47
C ALA A 191 -17.53 12.63 14.17
N ASP A 192 -18.47 12.46 13.23
CA ASP A 192 -18.18 11.82 11.93
C ASP A 192 -17.11 12.60 11.15
N ALA A 193 -17.22 13.92 11.10
CA ALA A 193 -16.22 14.78 10.45
C ALA A 193 -14.86 14.71 11.13
N TYR A 194 -14.81 14.81 12.46
CA TYR A 194 -13.58 14.72 13.25
C TYR A 194 -12.86 13.39 13.05
N PHE A 195 -13.57 12.27 13.21
CA PHE A 195 -12.95 10.96 13.08
C PHE A 195 -12.57 10.62 11.63
N THR A 196 -13.32 11.13 10.66
CA THR A 196 -12.94 10.99 9.24
C THR A 196 -11.60 11.68 8.96
N SER A 197 -11.46 12.94 9.37
CA SER A 197 -10.19 13.69 9.25
C SER A 197 -9.05 12.98 9.99
N LEU A 198 -9.25 12.64 11.26
CA LEU A 198 -8.24 11.97 12.10
C LEU A 198 -7.74 10.64 11.48
N LEU A 199 -8.64 9.83 10.92
CA LEU A 199 -8.28 8.55 10.33
C LEU A 199 -7.57 8.74 8.97
N GLU A 200 -7.97 9.74 8.18
CA GLU A 200 -7.29 10.09 6.93
C GLU A 200 -5.86 10.57 7.20
N GLU A 201 -5.65 11.45 8.19
CA GLU A 201 -4.34 11.90 8.63
C GLU A 201 -3.45 10.75 9.09
N ARG A 202 -3.97 9.88 9.96
CA ARG A 202 -3.24 8.68 10.43
C ARG A 202 -2.89 7.72 9.30
N ALA A 203 -3.81 7.48 8.39
CA ALA A 203 -3.58 6.63 7.23
C ALA A 203 -2.53 7.23 6.29
N PHE A 204 -2.52 8.55 6.14
CA PHE A 204 -1.51 9.27 5.38
C PHE A 204 -0.13 9.17 6.06
N ALA A 205 -0.04 9.49 7.35
CA ALA A 205 1.19 9.42 8.13
C ALA A 205 1.80 8.00 8.12
N ALA A 206 0.97 6.97 8.26
CA ALA A 206 1.41 5.57 8.18
C ALA A 206 1.97 5.22 6.78
N ARG A 207 1.30 5.65 5.71
CA ARG A 207 1.78 5.45 4.33
C ARG A 207 3.07 6.20 4.05
N ALA A 208 3.17 7.44 4.52
CA ALA A 208 4.38 8.25 4.40
C ALA A 208 5.56 7.62 5.14
N SER A 209 5.34 7.17 6.38
CA SER A 209 6.36 6.47 7.18
C SER A 209 6.84 5.17 6.50
N ALA A 210 5.93 4.36 5.97
CA ALA A 210 6.26 3.14 5.25
C ALA A 210 7.08 3.43 3.97
N ALA A 211 6.67 4.44 3.19
CA ALA A 211 7.39 4.85 1.98
C ALA A 211 8.80 5.38 2.30
N ARG A 212 8.94 6.19 3.37
CA ARG A 212 10.25 6.64 3.87
C ARG A 212 11.16 5.47 4.25
N ALA A 213 10.62 4.51 5.00
CA ALA A 213 11.39 3.33 5.43
C ALA A 213 11.86 2.49 4.24
N GLU A 214 11.00 2.29 3.24
CA GLU A 214 11.34 1.55 2.02
C GLU A 214 12.44 2.26 1.21
N LEU A 215 12.32 3.58 1.00
CA LEU A 215 13.33 4.35 0.28
C LEU A 215 14.67 4.35 1.02
N ARG A 216 14.69 4.56 2.34
CA ARG A 216 15.91 4.47 3.16
C ARG A 216 16.59 3.11 3.03
N LYS A 217 15.82 2.02 3.05
CA LYS A 217 16.37 0.67 2.86
C LYS A 217 17.01 0.50 1.49
N LYS A 218 16.38 0.99 0.42
CA LYS A 218 16.91 0.92 -0.95
C LYS A 218 18.18 1.75 -1.10
N VAL A 219 18.22 2.96 -0.55
CA VAL A 219 19.40 3.83 -0.55
C VAL A 219 20.57 3.14 0.17
N ALA A 220 20.35 2.62 1.39
CA ALA A 220 21.39 1.94 2.15
C ALA A 220 21.94 0.68 1.44
N GLN A 221 21.08 -0.07 0.73
CA GLN A 221 21.50 -1.21 -0.08
C GLN A 221 22.41 -0.79 -1.25
N GLN A 222 22.06 0.28 -1.96
CA GLN A 222 22.87 0.78 -3.07
C GLN A 222 24.19 1.40 -2.58
N GLU A 223 24.19 2.10 -1.46
CA GLU A 223 25.42 2.65 -0.85
C GLU A 223 26.37 1.53 -0.39
N LYS A 224 25.83 0.44 0.17
CA LYS A 224 26.63 -0.73 0.52
C LYS A 224 27.26 -1.38 -0.72
N LEU A 225 26.45 -1.53 -1.80
CA LEU A 225 26.95 -2.08 -3.06
C LEU A 225 28.04 -1.20 -3.68
N LEU A 226 27.87 0.12 -3.65
CA LEU A 226 28.85 1.07 -4.14
C LEU A 226 30.19 0.91 -3.40
N LYS A 227 30.18 0.89 -2.08
CA LYS A 227 31.38 0.68 -1.26
C LYS A 227 32.09 -0.64 -1.56
N GLN A 228 31.32 -1.71 -1.82
CA GLN A 228 31.91 -3.00 -2.20
C GLN A 228 32.59 -2.93 -3.57
N LEU A 229 31.94 -2.31 -4.56
CA LEU A 229 32.50 -2.14 -5.90
C LEU A 229 33.75 -1.24 -5.89
N GLU A 230 33.78 -0.20 -5.07
CA GLU A 230 34.94 0.66 -4.85
C GLU A 230 36.10 -0.11 -4.23
N SER A 231 35.83 -0.98 -3.24
CA SER A 231 36.84 -1.86 -2.64
C SER A 231 37.39 -2.89 -3.66
N ASP A 232 36.47 -3.47 -4.46
CA ASP A 232 36.86 -4.41 -5.53
C ASP A 232 37.72 -3.69 -6.60
N LEU A 233 37.38 -2.46 -6.97
CA LEU A 233 38.14 -1.64 -7.90
C LEU A 233 39.56 -1.42 -7.39
N LYS A 234 39.67 -1.03 -6.11
CA LYS A 234 40.97 -0.80 -5.46
C LYS A 234 41.86 -2.06 -5.45
N SER A 235 41.27 -3.25 -5.26
CA SER A 235 42.04 -4.53 -5.30
C SER A 235 42.60 -4.87 -6.69
N HIS A 236 42.08 -4.24 -7.74
CA HIS A 236 42.56 -4.41 -9.11
C HIS A 236 43.55 -3.31 -9.59
N GLU A 237 43.84 -2.30 -8.75
CA GLU A 237 44.82 -1.24 -9.07
C GLU A 237 46.22 -1.78 -9.25
N GLU A 238 46.53 -2.93 -8.64
CA GLU A 238 47.80 -3.65 -8.80
C GLU A 238 48.00 -4.32 -10.18
N ALA A 239 46.98 -4.19 -11.07
CA ALA A 239 47.07 -4.81 -12.40
C ALA A 239 48.25 -4.31 -13.23
N GLU A 240 48.58 -3.02 -13.15
CA GLU A 240 49.72 -2.44 -13.86
C GLU A 240 51.07 -3.00 -13.34
N GLN A 241 51.16 -3.35 -12.05
CA GLN A 241 52.36 -4.01 -11.49
C GLN A 241 52.57 -5.40 -12.12
N HIS A 242 51.47 -6.14 -12.36
CA HIS A 242 51.60 -7.43 -13.08
C HIS A 242 52.12 -7.26 -14.49
N LYS A 243 51.69 -6.21 -15.20
CA LYS A 243 52.26 -5.90 -16.53
C LYS A 243 53.75 -5.55 -16.45
N HIS A 244 54.07 -4.61 -15.53
CA HIS A 244 55.45 -4.18 -15.32
C HIS A 244 56.39 -5.34 -15.00
N ILE A 245 56.02 -6.23 -14.07
CA ILE A 245 56.81 -7.43 -13.75
C ILE A 245 56.89 -8.37 -14.97
N GLY A 246 55.79 -8.52 -15.73
CA GLY A 246 55.81 -9.33 -16.95
C GLY A 246 56.78 -8.78 -18.02
N ASP A 247 56.79 -7.46 -18.23
CA ASP A 247 57.71 -6.77 -19.14
C ASP A 247 59.16 -6.91 -18.68
N LEU A 248 59.41 -6.76 -17.36
CA LEU A 248 60.77 -6.97 -16.79
C LEU A 248 61.27 -8.41 -16.94
N LEU A 249 60.43 -9.41 -16.71
CA LEU A 249 60.76 -10.81 -16.89
C LEU A 249 61.20 -11.10 -18.36
N LEU A 250 60.46 -10.52 -19.33
CA LEU A 250 60.83 -10.67 -20.75
C LEU A 250 62.10 -9.93 -21.12
N ALA A 251 62.35 -8.72 -20.58
CA ALA A 251 63.52 -7.93 -20.82
C ALA A 251 64.81 -8.60 -20.24
N ASN A 252 64.64 -9.36 -19.16
CA ASN A 252 65.76 -10.03 -18.46
C ASN A 252 65.88 -11.54 -18.76
N LEU A 253 65.37 -12.06 -19.90
CA LEU A 253 65.39 -13.47 -20.23
C LEU A 253 66.83 -14.02 -20.26
N THR A 254 67.84 -13.22 -20.64
CA THR A 254 69.26 -13.58 -20.77
C THR A 254 70.12 -12.99 -19.66
N THR A 255 69.72 -11.93 -19.01
CA THR A 255 70.49 -11.15 -18.03
C THR A 255 70.06 -11.36 -16.58
N GLY A 256 68.84 -11.87 -16.34
CA GLY A 256 68.31 -12.07 -15.01
C GLY A 256 69.05 -13.14 -14.23
N ARG A 257 69.43 -12.82 -12.97
CA ARG A 257 70.11 -13.75 -12.06
C ARG A 257 69.06 -14.45 -11.19
N ARG A 258 69.16 -15.77 -11.10
CA ARG A 258 68.26 -16.59 -10.29
C ARG A 258 69.06 -17.32 -9.21
N GLU A 259 68.65 -17.14 -7.95
CA GLU A 259 69.13 -17.86 -6.78
C GLU A 259 67.97 -18.56 -6.07
N GLY A 260 67.69 -19.80 -6.47
CA GLY A 260 66.58 -20.55 -6.01
C GLY A 260 65.23 -19.82 -6.38
N LYS A 261 64.45 -19.49 -5.40
CA LYS A 261 63.15 -18.78 -5.60
C LYS A 261 63.30 -17.27 -5.79
N ARG A 262 64.48 -16.70 -5.50
CA ARG A 262 64.74 -15.27 -5.69
C ARG A 262 65.34 -15.02 -7.05
N VAL A 263 64.69 -14.02 -7.72
CA VAL A 263 65.17 -13.59 -9.05
C VAL A 263 65.45 -12.10 -8.98
N GLU A 264 66.63 -11.73 -9.41
CA GLU A 264 67.08 -10.35 -9.59
C GLU A 264 66.89 -9.95 -11.04
N LEU A 265 66.12 -8.87 -11.25
CA LEU A 265 65.83 -8.31 -12.56
C LEU A 265 66.34 -6.87 -12.59
N VAL A 266 66.87 -6.43 -13.69
CA VAL A 266 67.19 -5.02 -13.92
C VAL A 266 65.99 -4.33 -14.44
N ASP A 267 65.54 -3.24 -13.75
CA ASP A 267 64.41 -2.43 -14.17
C ASP A 267 64.85 -1.39 -15.20
N TYR A 268 64.76 -1.76 -16.49
CA TYR A 268 65.05 -0.87 -17.60
C TYR A 268 64.09 0.23 -17.83
N PHE A 269 63.00 0.27 -17.08
CA PHE A 269 61.99 1.33 -17.16
C PHE A 269 62.17 2.42 -16.08
N ALA A 270 63.07 2.18 -15.11
CA ALA A 270 63.47 3.17 -14.13
C ALA A 270 64.71 3.95 -14.64
N ASP A 271 64.75 5.25 -14.34
CA ASP A 271 65.81 6.17 -14.80
C ASP A 271 67.25 5.73 -14.35
N ASP A 272 67.31 5.03 -13.22
CA ASP A 272 68.55 4.54 -12.60
C ASP A 272 68.89 3.06 -12.87
N ALA A 273 68.14 2.39 -13.71
CA ALA A 273 68.23 0.95 -13.98
C ALA A 273 68.41 0.09 -12.70
N ALA A 274 67.58 0.40 -11.68
CA ALA A 274 67.57 -0.23 -10.36
C ALA A 274 67.33 -1.74 -10.49
N THR A 275 67.92 -2.54 -9.61
CA THR A 275 67.69 -3.98 -9.54
C THR A 275 66.53 -4.26 -8.61
N ILE A 276 65.54 -4.96 -9.08
CA ILE A 276 64.39 -5.41 -8.27
C ILE A 276 64.49 -6.91 -8.04
N GLN A 277 64.01 -7.35 -6.87
CA GLN A 277 63.94 -8.77 -6.49
C GLN A 277 62.48 -9.22 -6.50
N ILE A 278 62.23 -10.35 -7.15
CA ILE A 278 60.90 -10.98 -7.15
C ILE A 278 61.04 -12.44 -6.74
N ASP A 279 60.00 -12.96 -6.09
CA ASP A 279 59.91 -14.39 -5.77
C ASP A 279 59.28 -15.14 -6.94
N LEU A 280 59.98 -16.18 -7.42
CA LEU A 280 59.53 -17.03 -8.51
C LEU A 280 59.65 -18.51 -8.11
N ASP A 281 58.67 -19.34 -8.46
CA ASP A 281 58.73 -20.79 -8.24
C ASP A 281 59.85 -21.41 -9.08
N ASP A 282 60.69 -22.22 -8.45
CA ASP A 282 61.88 -22.82 -9.08
C ASP A 282 61.58 -23.63 -10.35
N SER A 283 60.39 -24.16 -10.49
CA SER A 283 59.91 -24.97 -11.61
C SER A 283 59.46 -24.17 -12.83
N ILE A 284 59.29 -22.82 -12.70
CA ILE A 284 58.70 -21.96 -13.73
C ILE A 284 59.77 -21.12 -14.41
N THR A 285 59.78 -21.05 -15.74
CA THR A 285 60.63 -20.17 -16.52
C THR A 285 60.21 -18.72 -16.47
N PHE A 286 61.09 -17.77 -16.73
CA PHE A 286 60.77 -16.33 -16.82
C PHE A 286 59.68 -16.07 -17.85
N GLN A 287 59.73 -16.77 -18.98
CA GLN A 287 58.73 -16.63 -20.02
C GLN A 287 57.33 -17.14 -19.61
N GLU A 288 57.24 -18.23 -18.87
CA GLU A 288 56.01 -18.79 -18.37
C GLU A 288 55.37 -17.86 -17.32
N GLU A 289 56.19 -17.35 -16.38
CA GLU A 289 55.68 -16.39 -15.39
C GLU A 289 55.30 -15.06 -16.04
N ALA A 290 56.04 -14.54 -17.00
CA ALA A 290 55.65 -13.35 -17.76
C ALA A 290 54.29 -13.54 -18.43
N ASN A 291 54.07 -14.68 -19.09
CA ASN A 291 52.78 -15.02 -19.70
C ASN A 291 51.66 -15.12 -18.65
N ARG A 292 51.96 -15.68 -17.48
CA ARG A 292 50.98 -15.72 -16.35
C ARG A 292 50.63 -14.32 -15.88
N ARG A 293 51.62 -13.42 -15.72
CA ARG A 293 51.45 -12.02 -15.31
C ARG A 293 50.61 -11.25 -16.35
N PHE A 294 50.84 -11.41 -17.63
CA PHE A 294 50.03 -10.79 -18.67
C PHE A 294 48.59 -11.30 -18.73
N LYS A 295 48.38 -12.58 -18.44
CA LYS A 295 46.99 -13.12 -18.29
C LYS A 295 46.28 -12.48 -17.10
N LEU A 296 46.96 -12.34 -15.96
CA LEU A 296 46.43 -11.67 -14.79
C LEU A 296 46.10 -10.18 -15.08
N TYR A 297 47.04 -9.46 -15.71
CA TYR A 297 46.83 -8.08 -16.15
C TYR A 297 45.60 -7.94 -17.06
N SER A 298 45.53 -8.76 -18.11
CA SER A 298 44.39 -8.71 -19.05
C SER A 298 43.05 -9.02 -18.39
N ARG A 299 43.01 -9.95 -17.44
CA ARG A 299 41.84 -10.29 -16.65
C ARG A 299 41.45 -9.12 -15.75
N SER A 300 42.38 -8.55 -15.01
CA SER A 300 42.15 -7.41 -14.12
C SER A 300 41.70 -6.17 -14.88
N LYS A 301 42.30 -5.87 -16.03
CA LYS A 301 41.89 -4.74 -16.89
C LYS A 301 40.46 -4.84 -17.37
N ARG A 302 39.98 -6.04 -17.75
CA ARG A 302 38.59 -6.28 -18.12
C ARG A 302 37.67 -6.14 -16.90
N ALA A 303 38.06 -6.66 -15.73
CA ALA A 303 37.31 -6.54 -14.50
C ALA A 303 37.16 -5.07 -14.09
N VAL A 304 38.23 -4.28 -14.12
CA VAL A 304 38.21 -2.83 -13.83
C VAL A 304 37.18 -2.09 -14.72
N ALA A 305 37.19 -2.36 -16.03
CA ALA A 305 36.26 -1.74 -16.96
C ALA A 305 34.79 -2.08 -16.61
N GLN A 306 34.53 -3.35 -16.28
CA GLN A 306 33.17 -3.79 -15.87
C GLN A 306 32.74 -3.19 -14.52
N ILE A 307 33.65 -3.14 -13.54
CA ILE A 307 33.41 -2.56 -12.21
C ILE A 307 33.09 -1.06 -12.36
N LYS A 308 33.90 -0.31 -13.13
CA LYS A 308 33.66 1.13 -13.39
C LYS A 308 32.29 1.38 -14.03
N ALA A 309 31.94 0.60 -15.05
CA ALA A 309 30.60 0.71 -15.67
C ALA A 309 29.48 0.39 -14.68
N ARG A 310 29.69 -0.59 -13.78
CA ARG A 310 28.72 -0.94 -12.74
C ARG A 310 28.61 0.16 -11.69
N ILE A 311 29.71 0.76 -11.25
CA ILE A 311 29.71 1.90 -10.33
C ILE A 311 28.86 3.04 -10.90
N ALA A 312 29.10 3.45 -12.14
CA ALA A 312 28.32 4.51 -12.78
C ALA A 312 26.79 4.22 -12.76
N THR A 313 26.43 2.96 -13.07
CA THR A 313 24.99 2.55 -13.02
C THR A 313 24.41 2.64 -11.60
N VAL A 314 25.19 2.25 -10.58
CA VAL A 314 24.75 2.29 -9.17
C VAL A 314 24.64 3.73 -8.67
N GLU A 315 25.58 4.60 -9.05
CA GLU A 315 25.53 6.03 -8.70
C GLU A 315 24.33 6.74 -9.33
N ASP A 316 24.01 6.44 -10.59
CA ASP A 316 22.81 6.99 -11.25
C ASP A 316 21.55 6.52 -10.53
N GLY A 317 21.45 5.23 -10.20
CA GLY A 317 20.35 4.69 -9.42
C GLY A 317 20.23 5.32 -8.02
N LEU A 318 21.34 5.58 -7.37
CA LEU A 318 21.42 6.23 -6.06
C LEU A 318 20.92 7.70 -6.15
N ARG A 319 21.33 8.44 -7.18
CA ARG A 319 20.86 9.79 -7.45
C ARG A 319 19.33 9.83 -7.62
N GLU A 320 18.78 8.90 -8.39
CA GLU A 320 17.34 8.80 -8.60
C GLU A 320 16.59 8.49 -7.30
N LEU A 321 17.10 7.56 -6.48
CA LEU A 321 16.50 7.23 -5.19
C LEU A 321 16.53 8.40 -4.20
N LYS A 322 17.64 9.13 -4.12
CA LYS A 322 17.77 10.33 -3.28
C LYS A 322 16.86 11.47 -3.75
N SER A 323 16.70 11.65 -5.05
CA SER A 323 15.73 12.60 -5.61
C SER A 323 14.30 12.24 -5.25
N LYS A 324 13.91 10.96 -5.36
CA LYS A 324 12.60 10.46 -4.92
C LYS A 324 12.36 10.66 -3.43
N GLN A 325 13.40 10.47 -2.61
CA GLN A 325 13.31 10.73 -1.17
C GLN A 325 13.06 12.21 -0.89
N ALA A 326 13.77 13.10 -1.54
CA ALA A 326 13.58 14.55 -1.39
C ALA A 326 12.18 15.00 -1.83
N SER A 327 11.68 14.51 -2.98
CA SER A 327 10.33 14.80 -3.45
C SER A 327 9.26 14.30 -2.47
N LEU A 328 9.42 13.12 -1.90
CA LEU A 328 8.49 12.58 -0.90
C LEU A 328 8.43 13.48 0.35
N GLU A 329 9.57 13.98 0.83
CA GLU A 329 9.61 14.90 1.97
C GLU A 329 8.89 16.22 1.64
N GLN A 330 9.13 16.79 0.46
CA GLN A 330 8.44 18.00 0.02
C GLN A 330 6.92 17.82 -0.08
N ASP A 331 6.45 16.68 -0.61
CA ASP A 331 5.02 16.36 -0.71
C ASP A 331 4.36 16.23 0.68
N ILE A 332 5.09 15.67 1.64
CA ILE A 332 4.63 15.53 3.04
C ILE A 332 4.57 16.91 3.71
N ASP A 333 5.60 17.73 3.56
CA ASP A 333 5.68 19.07 4.15
C ASP A 333 4.63 20.01 3.56
N ALA A 334 4.40 19.97 2.23
CA ALA A 334 3.36 20.73 1.57
C ALA A 334 1.97 20.42 2.11
N ARG A 335 1.67 19.14 2.35
CA ARG A 335 0.39 18.74 2.92
C ARG A 335 0.21 19.21 4.37
N HIS A 336 1.26 19.19 5.18
CA HIS A 336 1.24 19.74 6.55
C HIS A 336 1.09 21.28 6.58
N LEU A 337 1.52 21.98 5.54
CA LEU A 337 1.34 23.44 5.42
C LEU A 337 -0.09 23.81 5.01
N ASP A 338 -0.76 22.99 4.19
CA ASP A 338 -2.16 23.19 3.77
C ASP A 338 -3.16 22.90 4.91
N GLU A 339 -2.77 22.17 5.95
CA GLU A 339 -3.62 21.80 7.09
C GLU A 339 -3.67 22.83 8.22
N LYS A 340 -3.01 24.02 8.12
CA LYS A 340 -3.28 25.12 9.06
C LYS A 340 -4.66 25.71 8.74
N PRO A 341 -5.56 25.80 9.75
CA PRO A 341 -6.94 26.22 9.53
C PRO A 341 -7.00 27.66 9.03
N SER A 342 -7.13 27.88 7.75
CA SER A 342 -7.62 29.10 7.18
C SER A 342 -9.09 28.87 6.83
N ALA A 343 -9.96 29.54 7.56
CA ALA A 343 -11.37 29.68 7.22
C ALA A 343 -11.50 30.31 5.83
N ARG A 344 -11.72 29.48 4.80
CA ARG A 344 -12.19 29.95 3.51
C ARG A 344 -13.13 28.92 2.88
N THR A 345 -14.40 29.29 2.90
CA THR A 345 -15.49 28.97 1.95
C THR A 345 -15.15 27.95 0.87
N ARG A 346 -15.81 26.82 0.95
CA ARG A 346 -15.95 25.87 -0.16
C ARG A 346 -16.81 26.50 -1.26
N ALA A 347 -16.15 26.91 -2.34
CA ALA A 347 -16.79 27.07 -3.64
C ALA A 347 -16.67 25.76 -4.41
N ASP A 348 -17.80 25.37 -4.91
CA ASP A 348 -18.18 24.26 -5.77
C ASP A 348 -17.16 23.91 -6.87
N GLY A 349 -17.03 22.60 -7.12
CA GLY A 349 -16.77 22.07 -8.46
C GLY A 349 -15.33 21.86 -8.87
N SER A 350 -14.77 20.68 -8.58
CA SER A 350 -14.06 19.92 -9.63
C SER A 350 -13.82 18.47 -9.18
N LYS A 351 -14.68 17.59 -9.63
CA LYS A 351 -14.40 16.16 -9.74
C LYS A 351 -13.35 15.99 -10.83
N ASN A 352 -12.14 15.61 -10.49
CA ASN A 352 -11.21 14.80 -11.31
C ASN A 352 -9.73 15.00 -10.93
N ALA A 353 -9.38 14.77 -9.66
CA ALA A 353 -8.02 14.37 -9.34
C ALA A 353 -7.93 12.85 -9.55
N ALA A 354 -7.53 12.45 -10.74
CA ALA A 354 -7.40 11.08 -11.14
C ALA A 354 -6.27 10.40 -10.35
N GLN A 355 -6.65 9.45 -9.51
CA GLN A 355 -5.74 8.59 -8.77
C GLN A 355 -4.72 7.94 -9.71
N LYS A 356 -3.44 8.30 -9.61
CA LYS A 356 -2.34 7.60 -10.29
C LYS A 356 -2.37 6.13 -9.84
N ILE A 357 -2.67 5.22 -10.76
CA ILE A 357 -2.61 3.78 -10.51
C ILE A 357 -1.14 3.36 -10.65
N PRO A 358 -0.47 2.92 -9.55
CA PRO A 358 0.94 2.52 -9.62
C PRO A 358 1.15 1.44 -10.68
N GLY A 359 2.27 1.51 -11.41
CA GLY A 359 2.63 0.50 -12.41
C GLY A 359 1.94 0.64 -13.77
N THR A 360 1.15 1.70 -14.00
CA THR A 360 0.49 1.94 -15.29
C THR A 360 0.92 3.24 -15.95
N ARG A 361 0.87 3.29 -17.29
CA ARG A 361 0.88 4.53 -18.06
C ARG A 361 -0.57 4.90 -18.35
N ARG A 362 -0.86 6.18 -18.31
CA ARG A 362 -2.21 6.70 -18.51
C ARG A 362 -2.24 7.59 -19.74
N TYR A 363 -3.23 7.34 -20.59
CA TYR A 363 -3.51 8.11 -21.78
C TYR A 363 -4.98 8.52 -21.79
N LEU A 364 -5.30 9.61 -22.49
CA LEU A 364 -6.67 10.04 -22.71
C LEU A 364 -6.94 9.98 -24.23
N SER A 365 -8.03 9.33 -24.64
CA SER A 365 -8.45 9.32 -26.03
C SER A 365 -9.09 10.66 -26.43
N SER A 366 -9.21 10.91 -27.73
CA SER A 366 -9.93 12.10 -28.27
C SER A 366 -11.38 12.19 -27.80
N ASP A 367 -11.99 11.05 -27.49
CA ASP A 367 -13.36 10.97 -27.02
C ASP A 367 -13.48 11.04 -25.48
N GLY A 368 -12.38 11.34 -24.77
CA GLY A 368 -12.34 11.50 -23.32
C GLY A 368 -12.32 10.20 -22.51
N PHE A 369 -12.05 9.06 -23.14
CA PHE A 369 -11.89 7.78 -22.44
C PHE A 369 -10.48 7.64 -21.87
N GLU A 370 -10.39 7.18 -20.63
CA GLU A 370 -9.12 6.85 -20.00
C GLU A 370 -8.61 5.50 -20.49
N ILE A 371 -7.37 5.48 -20.98
CA ILE A 371 -6.66 4.27 -21.43
C ILE A 371 -5.48 4.02 -20.50
N LEU A 372 -5.43 2.84 -19.91
CA LEU A 372 -4.38 2.40 -19.00
C LEU A 372 -3.52 1.33 -19.66
N VAL A 373 -2.19 1.46 -19.54
CA VAL A 373 -1.21 0.53 -20.12
C VAL A 373 -0.28 0.01 -19.02
N GLY A 374 -0.21 -1.30 -18.82
CA GLY A 374 0.69 -1.94 -17.87
C GLY A 374 2.15 -1.85 -18.29
N ARG A 375 3.08 -1.75 -17.33
CA ARG A 375 4.53 -1.60 -17.61
C ARG A 375 5.28 -2.91 -17.56
N THR A 376 4.92 -3.77 -16.61
CA THR A 376 5.56 -5.06 -16.36
C THR A 376 4.51 -6.18 -16.34
N ALA A 377 4.94 -7.43 -16.36
CA ALA A 377 4.04 -8.58 -16.25
C ALA A 377 3.19 -8.56 -14.97
N ASN A 378 3.76 -8.11 -13.84
CA ASN A 378 3.02 -7.94 -12.59
C ASN A 378 2.01 -6.80 -12.67
N ASP A 379 2.36 -5.69 -13.35
CA ASP A 379 1.45 -4.57 -13.55
C ASP A 379 0.31 -4.94 -14.49
N ASN A 380 0.56 -5.75 -15.51
CA ASN A 380 -0.44 -6.33 -16.40
C ASN A 380 -1.47 -7.16 -15.62
N ASP A 381 -1.01 -8.00 -14.69
CA ASP A 381 -1.89 -8.77 -13.80
C ASP A 381 -2.73 -7.85 -12.89
N GLN A 382 -2.08 -6.85 -12.27
CA GLN A 382 -2.80 -5.89 -11.41
C GLN A 382 -3.81 -5.08 -12.21
N LEU A 383 -3.42 -4.56 -13.38
CA LEU A 383 -4.30 -3.81 -14.27
C LEU A 383 -5.51 -4.63 -14.69
N THR A 384 -5.30 -5.87 -15.12
CA THR A 384 -6.37 -6.73 -15.63
C THR A 384 -7.29 -7.23 -14.52
N PHE A 385 -6.75 -7.68 -13.37
CA PHE A 385 -7.55 -8.42 -12.39
C PHE A 385 -7.94 -7.62 -11.15
N LYS A 386 -7.24 -6.50 -10.84
CA LYS A 386 -7.56 -5.66 -9.67
C LYS A 386 -8.12 -4.29 -10.04
N VAL A 387 -7.69 -3.71 -11.17
CA VAL A 387 -8.04 -2.35 -11.57
C VAL A 387 -9.21 -2.33 -12.57
N ALA A 388 -9.13 -3.15 -13.61
CA ALA A 388 -10.15 -3.20 -14.67
C ALA A 388 -11.48 -3.77 -14.16
N LYS A 389 -12.57 -3.10 -14.54
CA LYS A 389 -13.95 -3.52 -14.23
C LYS A 389 -14.47 -4.49 -15.30
N PRO A 390 -15.52 -5.30 -15.03
CA PRO A 390 -16.04 -6.28 -15.96
C PRO A 390 -16.40 -5.77 -17.36
N ASN A 391 -16.85 -4.51 -17.46
CA ASN A 391 -17.28 -3.87 -18.72
C ASN A 391 -16.20 -2.98 -19.36
N ASP A 392 -15.00 -2.89 -18.76
CA ASP A 392 -13.88 -2.21 -19.40
C ASP A 392 -13.39 -3.04 -20.60
N LEU A 393 -12.91 -2.36 -21.64
CA LEU A 393 -12.33 -3.03 -22.79
C LEU A 393 -10.87 -3.37 -22.50
N TRP A 394 -10.50 -4.62 -22.72
CA TRP A 394 -9.14 -5.13 -22.55
C TRP A 394 -8.55 -5.45 -23.91
N LEU A 395 -7.26 -5.07 -24.14
CA LEU A 395 -6.56 -5.27 -25.41
C LEU A 395 -5.13 -5.80 -25.16
N HIS A 396 -4.63 -6.58 -26.14
CA HIS A 396 -3.26 -7.10 -26.17
C HIS A 396 -2.84 -7.41 -27.62
N ALA A 397 -1.56 -7.19 -27.96
CA ALA A 397 -1.01 -7.58 -29.26
C ALA A 397 -1.11 -9.10 -29.44
N ALA A 398 -1.62 -9.54 -30.59
CA ALA A 398 -1.73 -10.97 -30.90
C ALA A 398 -0.34 -11.57 -31.07
N ASP A 399 -0.13 -12.77 -30.52
CA ASP A 399 1.06 -13.62 -30.68
C ASP A 399 2.40 -13.00 -30.21
N TYR A 400 2.38 -11.82 -29.62
CA TYR A 400 3.57 -11.11 -29.13
C TYR A 400 3.51 -10.86 -27.64
N GLY A 401 4.66 -10.92 -26.98
CA GLY A 401 4.80 -10.41 -25.61
C GLY A 401 4.59 -8.88 -25.58
N GLY A 402 3.71 -8.39 -24.70
CA GLY A 402 3.38 -6.98 -24.67
C GLY A 402 2.66 -6.52 -23.40
N SER A 403 2.25 -5.27 -23.41
CA SER A 403 1.47 -4.67 -22.33
C SER A 403 -0.01 -5.01 -22.47
N HIS A 404 -0.68 -5.26 -21.34
CA HIS A 404 -2.13 -5.20 -21.29
C HIS A 404 -2.60 -3.75 -21.35
N VAL A 405 -3.58 -3.48 -22.17
CA VAL A 405 -4.20 -2.17 -22.31
C VAL A 405 -5.66 -2.27 -21.90
N VAL A 406 -6.12 -1.30 -21.11
CA VAL A 406 -7.50 -1.27 -20.61
C VAL A 406 -8.11 0.09 -20.89
N VAL A 407 -9.24 0.13 -21.61
CA VAL A 407 -10.06 1.32 -21.77
C VAL A 407 -11.15 1.32 -20.69
N ARG A 408 -11.18 2.33 -19.86
CA ARG A 408 -12.17 2.45 -18.77
C ARG A 408 -13.54 2.79 -19.32
N ASN A 409 -14.53 1.95 -19.06
CA ASN A 409 -15.91 2.15 -19.50
C ASN A 409 -16.87 2.27 -18.32
N SER A 410 -16.81 3.41 -17.62
CA SER A 410 -17.68 3.70 -16.48
C SER A 410 -19.15 3.90 -16.85
N THR A 411 -19.41 4.32 -18.09
CA THR A 411 -20.76 4.63 -18.59
C THR A 411 -21.50 3.43 -19.17
N LYS A 412 -20.81 2.31 -19.40
CA LYS A 412 -21.32 1.11 -20.09
C LYS A 412 -21.84 1.39 -21.51
N LYS A 413 -21.49 2.51 -22.12
CA LYS A 413 -21.83 2.83 -23.51
C LYS A 413 -20.87 2.12 -24.46
N PRO A 414 -21.24 1.89 -25.74
CA PRO A 414 -20.31 1.40 -26.74
C PRO A 414 -19.06 2.32 -26.81
N ILE A 415 -17.87 1.71 -26.86
CA ILE A 415 -16.62 2.47 -27.00
C ILE A 415 -16.50 2.95 -28.43
N PRO A 416 -16.27 4.26 -28.67
CA PRO A 416 -16.11 4.83 -29.99
C PRO A 416 -14.96 4.19 -30.77
N HIS A 417 -15.11 4.04 -32.07
CA HIS A 417 -14.09 3.43 -32.94
C HIS A 417 -12.72 4.15 -32.89
N PRO A 418 -12.64 5.49 -32.85
CA PRO A 418 -11.36 6.18 -32.66
C PRO A 418 -10.65 5.82 -31.34
N THR A 419 -11.40 5.69 -30.24
CA THR A 419 -10.85 5.24 -28.94
C THR A 419 -10.35 3.81 -29.00
N LEU A 420 -11.07 2.89 -29.70
CA LEU A 420 -10.63 1.51 -29.91
C LEU A 420 -9.31 1.46 -30.71
N ILE A 421 -9.20 2.24 -31.80
CA ILE A 421 -7.98 2.33 -32.61
C ILE A 421 -6.82 2.85 -31.75
N ALA A 422 -7.00 3.95 -31.01
CA ALA A 422 -5.96 4.52 -30.16
C ALA A 422 -5.46 3.51 -29.10
N ALA A 423 -6.35 2.77 -28.46
CA ALA A 423 -6.00 1.74 -27.50
C ALA A 423 -5.27 0.54 -28.14
N ALA A 424 -5.68 0.12 -29.34
CA ALA A 424 -5.01 -0.92 -30.11
C ALA A 424 -3.60 -0.51 -30.55
N GLN A 425 -3.44 0.73 -31.03
CA GLN A 425 -2.14 1.30 -31.38
C GLN A 425 -1.18 1.31 -30.19
N LEU A 426 -1.66 1.69 -28.99
CA LEU A 426 -0.89 1.61 -27.76
C LEU A 426 -0.51 0.17 -27.39
N ALA A 427 -1.41 -0.81 -27.57
CA ALA A 427 -1.11 -2.23 -27.32
C ALA A 427 0.00 -2.73 -28.26
N ALA A 428 -0.06 -2.38 -29.53
CA ALA A 428 0.95 -2.70 -30.53
C ALA A 428 2.29 -1.97 -30.24
N TYR A 429 2.25 -0.69 -29.90
CA TYR A 429 3.43 0.12 -29.58
C TYR A 429 4.20 -0.37 -28.34
N PHE A 430 3.48 -0.87 -27.33
CA PHE A 430 4.08 -1.43 -26.11
C PHE A 430 4.19 -2.98 -26.15
N SER A 431 4.38 -3.54 -27.34
CA SER A 431 4.66 -4.96 -27.57
C SER A 431 6.01 -5.17 -28.25
N GLN A 432 6.40 -6.43 -28.39
CA GLN A 432 7.59 -6.81 -29.16
C GLN A 432 7.45 -6.48 -30.66
N ALA A 433 6.22 -6.38 -31.16
CA ALA A 433 5.90 -6.01 -32.56
C ALA A 433 5.93 -4.48 -32.83
N LYS A 434 6.52 -3.67 -31.96
CA LYS A 434 6.59 -2.19 -32.06
C LYS A 434 7.14 -1.69 -33.42
N LYS A 435 7.99 -2.47 -34.07
CA LYS A 435 8.65 -2.09 -35.34
C LYS A 435 7.96 -2.65 -36.58
N ASP A 436 6.92 -3.46 -36.39
CA ASP A 436 6.21 -4.08 -37.48
C ASP A 436 5.27 -3.05 -38.15
N PRO A 437 5.09 -3.09 -39.47
CA PRO A 437 4.27 -2.12 -40.19
C PRO A 437 2.76 -2.25 -39.83
N LYS A 438 2.31 -3.45 -39.45
CA LYS A 438 0.94 -3.74 -39.02
C LYS A 438 0.97 -4.83 -37.96
N VAL A 439 0.17 -4.68 -36.93
CA VAL A 439 0.06 -5.62 -35.81
C VAL A 439 -1.40 -5.91 -35.52
N ASP A 440 -1.72 -7.20 -35.41
CA ASP A 440 -3.02 -7.63 -34.95
C ASP A 440 -3.14 -7.51 -33.44
N VAL A 441 -4.25 -6.96 -32.98
CA VAL A 441 -4.54 -6.73 -31.56
C VAL A 441 -5.85 -7.41 -31.21
N HIS A 442 -5.78 -8.31 -30.24
CA HIS A 442 -6.97 -8.90 -29.63
C HIS A 442 -7.64 -7.92 -28.70
N TYR A 443 -8.97 -7.83 -28.76
CA TYR A 443 -9.73 -7.04 -27.81
C TYR A 443 -11.02 -7.73 -27.37
N THR A 444 -11.36 -7.56 -26.11
CA THR A 444 -12.57 -8.14 -25.51
C THR A 444 -12.97 -7.36 -24.26
N GLU A 445 -14.19 -7.54 -23.76
CA GLU A 445 -14.53 -7.04 -22.45
C GLU A 445 -13.75 -7.79 -21.36
N ARG A 446 -13.30 -7.08 -20.33
CA ARG A 446 -12.48 -7.66 -19.24
C ARG A 446 -13.11 -8.90 -18.60
N LYS A 447 -14.44 -8.99 -18.52
CA LYS A 447 -15.15 -10.16 -17.97
C LYS A 447 -14.83 -11.49 -18.69
N PHE A 448 -14.37 -11.42 -19.93
CA PHE A 448 -13.98 -12.60 -20.74
C PHE A 448 -12.49 -12.93 -20.67
N VAL A 449 -11.74 -12.23 -19.80
CA VAL A 449 -10.32 -12.48 -19.55
C VAL A 449 -10.16 -13.16 -18.18
N SER A 450 -9.55 -14.32 -18.15
CA SER A 450 -9.32 -15.12 -16.95
C SER A 450 -7.85 -15.41 -16.73
N LYS A 451 -7.44 -15.56 -15.46
CA LYS A 451 -6.08 -15.94 -15.10
C LYS A 451 -5.87 -17.43 -15.30
N ILE A 452 -4.73 -17.84 -15.86
CA ILE A 452 -4.35 -19.23 -15.97
C ILE A 452 -3.85 -19.70 -14.60
N LYS A 453 -4.46 -20.73 -14.02
CA LYS A 453 -4.07 -21.28 -12.71
C LYS A 453 -2.63 -21.83 -12.79
N GLY A 454 -1.72 -21.33 -11.94
CA GLY A 454 -0.30 -21.69 -11.99
C GLY A 454 0.54 -21.02 -13.10
N GLY A 455 -0.06 -20.16 -13.93
CA GLY A 455 0.66 -19.43 -14.99
C GLY A 455 1.52 -18.28 -14.45
N LYS A 456 2.55 -17.91 -15.23
CA LYS A 456 3.40 -16.75 -14.95
C LYS A 456 2.57 -15.46 -14.95
N PRO A 457 2.98 -14.41 -14.19
CA PRO A 457 2.33 -13.10 -14.24
C PRO A 457 2.23 -12.56 -15.67
N GLY A 458 1.09 -11.93 -16.02
CA GLY A 458 0.81 -11.42 -17.36
C GLY A 458 0.27 -12.44 -18.34
N LEU A 459 0.18 -13.73 -17.97
CA LEU A 459 -0.40 -14.76 -18.84
C LEU A 459 -1.90 -14.92 -18.56
N VAL A 460 -2.72 -14.76 -19.61
CA VAL A 460 -4.18 -14.79 -19.49
C VAL A 460 -4.81 -15.72 -20.53
N ARG A 461 -6.01 -16.18 -20.22
CA ARG A 461 -6.88 -16.88 -21.19
C ARG A 461 -8.02 -15.94 -21.56
N MET A 462 -8.23 -15.73 -22.86
CA MET A 462 -9.30 -14.93 -23.41
C MET A 462 -10.42 -15.80 -23.95
N GLN A 463 -11.65 -15.30 -23.86
CA GLN A 463 -12.83 -15.85 -24.51
C GLN A 463 -13.56 -14.74 -25.25
N ARG A 464 -14.27 -15.06 -26.35
CA ARG A 464 -15.11 -14.10 -27.11
C ARG A 464 -14.36 -12.81 -27.48
N PHE A 465 -13.14 -12.92 -27.95
CA PHE A 465 -12.34 -11.77 -28.42
C PHE A 465 -12.59 -11.48 -29.90
N LYS A 466 -12.27 -10.25 -30.30
CA LYS A 466 -12.22 -9.77 -31.68
C LYS A 466 -10.81 -9.29 -31.99
N ASN A 467 -10.50 -9.18 -33.29
CA ASN A 467 -9.20 -8.70 -33.77
C ASN A 467 -9.36 -7.34 -34.47
N ILE A 468 -8.33 -6.53 -34.34
CA ILE A 468 -8.17 -5.29 -35.12
C ILE A 468 -6.70 -5.15 -35.50
N THR A 469 -6.43 -4.86 -36.78
CA THR A 469 -5.07 -4.64 -37.31
C THR A 469 -4.77 -3.16 -37.28
N VAL A 470 -3.66 -2.77 -36.67
CA VAL A 470 -3.24 -1.35 -36.52
C VAL A 470 -1.74 -1.18 -36.76
N GLU A 471 -1.33 0.05 -37.06
CA GLU A 471 0.07 0.46 -37.05
C GLU A 471 0.48 0.82 -35.62
N PRO A 472 1.64 0.33 -35.08
CA PRO A 472 2.13 0.71 -33.78
C PRO A 472 2.40 2.20 -33.67
N LYS A 473 1.67 2.89 -32.79
CA LYS A 473 1.83 4.33 -32.57
C LYS A 473 1.55 4.70 -31.12
N GLU A 474 2.33 5.61 -30.55
CA GLU A 474 2.00 6.16 -29.24
C GLU A 474 0.87 7.20 -29.43
N ALA A 475 -0.38 6.72 -29.40
CA ALA A 475 -1.58 7.50 -29.64
C ALA A 475 -2.21 7.99 -28.33
N GLY A 476 -2.79 9.20 -28.33
CA GLY A 476 -3.42 9.80 -27.15
C GLY A 476 -2.50 10.78 -26.41
N THR A 477 -3.11 11.64 -25.59
CA THR A 477 -2.36 12.57 -24.72
C THR A 477 -1.91 11.81 -23.45
N ARG A 478 -0.61 11.77 -23.22
CA ARG A 478 -0.03 11.17 -22.03
C ARG A 478 -0.26 12.09 -20.83
N ASN A 479 -0.95 11.59 -19.78
CA ASN A 479 -1.19 12.27 -18.51
C ASN A 479 -0.29 11.70 -17.40
#